data_afb65443b517313ad4583474b9bb9369
#
_entry.id   afb65443b517313ad4583474b9bb9369
#
_cell.length_a   1.000
_cell.length_b   1.000
_cell.length_c   1.000
_cell.angle_alpha   90.00
_cell.angle_beta   90.00
_cell.angle_gamma   90.00
#
_symmetry.space_group_name_H-M   'P 1'
#
loop_
_entity.id
_entity.type
_entity.pdbx_description
1 polymer ?
#
loop_
_entity_poly.entity_id
_entity_poly.type
_entity_poly.pdbx_seq_one_letter_code
_entity_poly.pdbx_strand_id
1 'polypeptide(L)'
;IGRTPQGRPILFQAGASEDGKRLAAQHADAIFTHHDTLEQAQDFYQDVKRQLVEQGREPDDLRIFQGVSVIVGDDDADVERQYQETARLVSIENALNYLGRYFEHYDFARHPLDAPFPDIGDLGQNSFRSTTDAIKRSARERNLTLRQVALEAASPRPVFSGTPEAVADGLQRWFDGEAADGFIISGGTPNAFGHFVDRVVPVLQQRGLFRQAYHGDTLREHLGLKRPLNRFTQ
;
A
#
# COMPACT_ATOMS: atom_id res chain seq x y z
N ILE A 1 -12.00 -11.28 -34.05
CA ILE A 1 -10.81 -11.62 -33.25
C ILE A 1 -11.20 -12.73 -32.29
N GLY A 2 -10.43 -13.85 -32.28
CA GLY A 2 -10.62 -14.94 -31.34
C GLY A 2 -10.41 -14.51 -29.88
N ARG A 3 -11.03 -15.23 -28.93
CA ARG A 3 -10.79 -15.01 -27.50
C ARG A 3 -9.35 -15.40 -27.12
N THR A 4 -8.78 -14.67 -26.16
CA THR A 4 -7.50 -15.07 -25.58
C THR A 4 -7.63 -16.37 -24.76
N PRO A 5 -6.53 -17.11 -24.51
CA PRO A 5 -6.58 -18.32 -23.68
C PRO A 5 -7.26 -18.11 -22.33
N GLN A 6 -7.02 -16.98 -21.66
CA GLN A 6 -7.66 -16.63 -20.37
C GLN A 6 -9.07 -16.01 -20.50
N GLY A 7 -9.63 -15.96 -21.74
CA GLY A 7 -10.96 -15.41 -22.03
C GLY A 7 -10.95 -13.93 -22.35
N ARG A 8 -10.48 -13.08 -21.45
CA ARG A 8 -10.20 -11.65 -21.60
C ARG A 8 -9.02 -11.25 -20.69
N PRO A 9 -8.35 -10.12 -20.95
CA PRO A 9 -7.35 -9.57 -20.03
C PRO A 9 -7.90 -9.42 -18.61
N ILE A 10 -7.01 -9.47 -17.62
CA ILE A 10 -7.33 -9.13 -16.23
C ILE A 10 -7.64 -7.63 -16.16
N LEU A 11 -8.75 -7.28 -15.53
CA LEU A 11 -9.13 -5.90 -15.31
C LEU A 11 -8.73 -5.47 -13.91
N PHE A 12 -7.75 -4.59 -13.82
CA PHE A 12 -7.36 -3.91 -12.59
C PHE A 12 -8.09 -2.58 -12.47
N GLN A 13 -8.58 -2.29 -11.28
CA GLN A 13 -9.12 -1.01 -10.88
C GLN A 13 -8.24 -0.44 -9.76
N ALA A 14 -8.02 0.86 -9.70
CA ALA A 14 -7.31 1.54 -8.64
C ALA A 14 -8.18 2.69 -8.12
N GLY A 15 -8.59 2.63 -6.87
CA GLY A 15 -9.38 3.69 -6.23
C GLY A 15 -10.17 3.16 -5.04
N ALA A 16 -10.04 3.88 -3.92
CA ALA A 16 -10.67 3.52 -2.65
C ALA A 16 -11.96 4.31 -2.35
N SER A 17 -12.43 5.17 -3.30
CA SER A 17 -13.71 5.87 -3.16
C SER A 17 -14.87 4.89 -3.27
N GLU A 18 -16.05 5.26 -2.75
CA GLU A 18 -17.26 4.43 -2.84
C GLU A 18 -17.61 4.07 -4.30
N ASP A 19 -17.50 5.04 -5.22
CA ASP A 19 -17.73 4.78 -6.64
C ASP A 19 -16.67 3.84 -7.24
N GLY A 20 -15.40 3.98 -6.81
CA GLY A 20 -14.30 3.12 -7.22
C GLY A 20 -14.49 1.68 -6.75
N LYS A 21 -14.88 1.48 -5.49
CA LYS A 21 -15.18 0.15 -4.93
C LYS A 21 -16.37 -0.49 -5.64
N ARG A 22 -17.44 0.27 -5.89
CA ARG A 22 -18.62 -0.20 -6.62
C ARG A 22 -18.28 -0.61 -8.05
N LEU A 23 -17.48 0.18 -8.78
CA LEU A 23 -17.00 -0.15 -10.11
C LEU A 23 -16.16 -1.45 -10.09
N ALA A 24 -15.28 -1.60 -9.11
CA ALA A 24 -14.48 -2.80 -8.95
C ALA A 24 -15.37 -4.03 -8.68
N ALA A 25 -16.32 -3.91 -7.76
CA ALA A 25 -17.25 -4.98 -7.43
C ALA A 25 -18.08 -5.44 -8.64
N GLN A 26 -18.45 -4.53 -9.55
CA GLN A 26 -19.21 -4.86 -10.75
C GLN A 26 -18.37 -5.51 -11.86
N HIS A 27 -17.12 -5.06 -12.07
CA HIS A 27 -16.42 -5.33 -13.32
C HIS A 27 -14.98 -5.80 -13.18
N ALA A 28 -14.28 -5.48 -12.08
CA ALA A 28 -12.86 -5.77 -11.95
C ALA A 28 -12.59 -7.22 -11.57
N ASP A 29 -11.42 -7.72 -11.98
CA ASP A 29 -10.83 -8.98 -11.53
C ASP A 29 -9.85 -8.75 -10.37
N ALA A 30 -9.33 -7.52 -10.26
CA ALA A 30 -8.42 -7.13 -9.19
C ALA A 30 -8.58 -5.64 -8.87
N ILE A 31 -8.32 -5.27 -7.61
CA ILE A 31 -8.25 -3.88 -7.17
C ILE A 31 -6.91 -3.63 -6.48
N PHE A 32 -6.28 -2.52 -6.85
CA PHE A 32 -5.11 -1.98 -6.17
C PHE A 32 -5.55 -0.96 -5.13
N THR A 33 -4.99 -1.04 -3.94
CA THR A 33 -5.24 -0.10 -2.86
C THR A 33 -3.99 0.12 -2.01
N HIS A 34 -4.01 1.11 -1.14
CA HIS A 34 -2.93 1.40 -0.20
C HIS A 34 -3.53 1.81 1.14
N HIS A 35 -3.12 1.14 2.22
CA HIS A 35 -3.50 1.45 3.58
C HIS A 35 -2.27 1.36 4.49
N ASP A 36 -2.24 2.23 5.51
CA ASP A 36 -1.12 2.33 6.43
C ASP A 36 -1.26 1.40 7.65
N THR A 37 -2.48 0.94 7.95
CA THR A 37 -2.73 0.04 9.08
C THR A 37 -3.51 -1.20 8.66
N LEU A 38 -3.32 -2.26 9.44
CA LEU A 38 -4.03 -3.54 9.25
C LEU A 38 -5.54 -3.34 9.30
N GLU A 39 -6.02 -2.57 10.27
CA GLU A 39 -7.45 -2.32 10.50
C GLU A 39 -8.09 -1.62 9.30
N GLN A 40 -7.44 -0.57 8.77
CA GLN A 40 -7.94 0.12 7.57
C GLN A 40 -8.00 -0.81 6.35
N ALA A 41 -7.00 -1.66 6.20
CA ALA A 41 -6.95 -2.64 5.12
C ALA A 41 -8.04 -3.71 5.25
N GLN A 42 -8.32 -4.16 6.48
CA GLN A 42 -9.41 -5.10 6.79
C GLN A 42 -10.79 -4.48 6.52
N ASP A 43 -11.03 -3.25 6.98
CA ASP A 43 -12.27 -2.54 6.72
C ASP A 43 -12.53 -2.39 5.21
N PHE A 44 -11.50 -2.03 4.46
CA PHE A 44 -11.59 -1.93 3.00
C PHE A 44 -11.85 -3.29 2.36
N TYR A 45 -11.15 -4.34 2.78
CA TYR A 45 -11.29 -5.69 2.26
C TYR A 45 -12.71 -6.20 2.46
N GLN A 46 -13.23 -6.12 3.67
CA GLN A 46 -14.58 -6.55 4.01
C GLN A 46 -15.65 -5.78 3.23
N ASP A 47 -15.49 -4.46 3.11
CA ASP A 47 -16.44 -3.64 2.36
C ASP A 47 -16.46 -4.00 0.87
N VAL A 48 -15.30 -4.18 0.22
CA VAL A 48 -15.21 -4.58 -1.18
C VAL A 48 -15.81 -5.99 -1.39
N LYS A 49 -15.49 -6.94 -0.52
CA LYS A 49 -16.04 -8.33 -0.62
C LYS A 49 -17.55 -8.34 -0.39
N ARG A 50 -18.09 -7.53 0.52
CA ARG A 50 -19.52 -7.35 0.70
C ARG A 50 -20.17 -6.77 -0.56
N GLN A 51 -19.65 -5.69 -1.12
CA GLN A 51 -20.18 -5.09 -2.35
C GLN A 51 -20.14 -6.09 -3.52
N LEU A 52 -19.12 -6.95 -3.60
CA LEU A 52 -19.01 -8.00 -4.62
C LEU A 52 -20.20 -8.97 -4.54
N VAL A 53 -20.52 -9.44 -3.34
CA VAL A 53 -21.67 -10.35 -3.09
C VAL A 53 -23.01 -9.65 -3.45
N GLU A 54 -23.17 -8.38 -3.12
CA GLU A 54 -24.35 -7.58 -3.51
C GLU A 54 -24.52 -7.46 -5.04
N GLN A 55 -23.42 -7.57 -5.81
CA GLN A 55 -23.45 -7.64 -7.28
C GLN A 55 -23.64 -9.07 -7.82
N GLY A 56 -23.90 -10.06 -6.96
CA GLY A 56 -24.10 -11.46 -7.37
C GLY A 56 -22.82 -12.18 -7.79
N ARG A 57 -21.65 -11.70 -7.33
CA ARG A 57 -20.35 -12.31 -7.58
C ARG A 57 -19.83 -13.03 -6.34
N GLU A 58 -18.95 -14.00 -6.55
CA GLU A 58 -18.31 -14.70 -5.45
C GLU A 58 -17.14 -13.87 -4.87
N PRO A 59 -16.83 -13.95 -3.56
CA PRO A 59 -15.71 -13.23 -2.96
C PRO A 59 -14.38 -13.46 -3.68
N ASP A 60 -14.16 -14.63 -4.26
CA ASP A 60 -12.96 -15.01 -4.99
C ASP A 60 -12.88 -14.51 -6.45
N ASP A 61 -13.94 -13.90 -6.96
CA ASP A 61 -13.97 -13.34 -8.31
C ASP A 61 -13.22 -11.99 -8.43
N LEU A 62 -12.74 -11.45 -7.31
CA LEU A 62 -11.90 -10.24 -7.27
C LEU A 62 -10.79 -10.41 -6.24
N ARG A 63 -9.56 -10.08 -6.63
CA ARG A 63 -8.38 -10.07 -5.76
C ARG A 63 -8.02 -8.65 -5.33
N ILE A 64 -7.74 -8.48 -4.04
CA ILE A 64 -7.37 -7.20 -3.44
C ILE A 64 -5.86 -7.17 -3.21
N PHE A 65 -5.17 -6.23 -3.88
CA PHE A 65 -3.72 -6.05 -3.80
C PHE A 65 -3.37 -4.78 -3.04
N GLN A 66 -2.66 -4.93 -1.93
CA GLN A 66 -2.10 -3.82 -1.19
C GLN A 66 -0.75 -3.39 -1.79
N GLY A 67 -0.63 -2.10 -2.12
CA GLY A 67 0.66 -1.49 -2.41
C GLY A 67 1.44 -1.30 -1.13
N VAL A 68 2.63 -1.86 -1.05
CA VAL A 68 3.48 -1.79 0.14
C VAL A 68 4.91 -1.45 -0.23
N SER A 69 5.55 -0.62 0.58
CA SER A 69 6.98 -0.41 0.55
C SER A 69 7.64 -1.28 1.63
N VAL A 70 8.85 -1.73 1.37
CA VAL A 70 9.59 -2.60 2.29
C VAL A 70 11.01 -2.07 2.54
N ILE A 71 11.53 -2.32 3.74
CA ILE A 71 12.97 -2.26 4.05
C ILE A 71 13.37 -3.60 4.66
N VAL A 72 14.31 -4.29 4.01
CA VAL A 72 14.80 -5.59 4.45
C VAL A 72 16.25 -5.42 4.90
N GLY A 73 16.51 -5.56 6.18
CA GLY A 73 17.82 -5.44 6.79
C GLY A 73 18.29 -6.72 7.48
N ASP A 74 19.54 -6.73 7.95
CA ASP A 74 20.08 -7.84 8.73
C ASP A 74 19.59 -7.80 10.18
N ASP A 75 19.39 -6.60 10.69
CA ASP A 75 18.87 -6.28 12.02
C ASP A 75 18.19 -4.88 12.01
N ASP A 76 17.69 -4.47 13.18
CA ASP A 76 17.03 -3.16 13.34
C ASP A 76 17.99 -1.98 13.08
N ALA A 77 19.27 -2.12 13.37
CA ALA A 77 20.26 -1.06 13.11
C ALA A 77 20.51 -0.89 11.61
N ASP A 78 20.56 -1.99 10.86
CA ASP A 78 20.66 -1.97 9.41
C ASP A 78 19.41 -1.37 8.75
N VAL A 79 18.23 -1.75 9.22
CA VAL A 79 16.95 -1.17 8.77
C VAL A 79 16.93 0.33 8.99
N GLU A 80 17.32 0.79 10.18
CA GLU A 80 17.39 2.22 10.51
C GLU A 80 18.39 2.96 9.63
N ARG A 81 19.57 2.38 9.39
CA ARG A 81 20.57 2.95 8.50
C ARG A 81 20.05 3.13 7.08
N GLN A 82 19.42 2.09 6.50
CA GLN A 82 18.83 2.13 5.15
C GLN A 82 17.73 3.20 5.05
N TYR A 83 16.87 3.28 6.06
CA TYR A 83 15.83 4.31 6.13
C TYR A 83 16.44 5.71 6.15
N GLN A 84 17.42 5.96 7.01
CA GLN A 84 18.08 7.27 7.13
C GLN A 84 18.84 7.66 5.86
N GLU A 85 19.50 6.73 5.19
CA GLU A 85 20.16 6.96 3.91
C GLU A 85 19.17 7.45 2.86
N THR A 86 17.99 6.84 2.78
CA THR A 86 16.93 7.25 1.84
C THR A 86 16.30 8.59 2.23
N ALA A 87 15.98 8.77 3.52
CA ALA A 87 15.38 10.01 4.01
C ALA A 87 16.27 11.23 3.79
N ARG A 88 17.61 11.08 3.85
CA ARG A 88 18.57 12.15 3.57
C ARG A 88 18.58 12.62 2.11
N LEU A 89 18.04 11.83 1.18
CA LEU A 89 17.94 12.22 -0.23
C LEU A 89 16.79 13.20 -0.47
N VAL A 90 15.88 13.33 0.48
CA VAL A 90 14.76 14.27 0.39
C VAL A 90 15.25 15.66 0.81
N SER A 91 15.25 16.62 -0.11
CA SER A 91 15.55 18.01 0.25
C SER A 91 14.45 18.59 1.12
N ILE A 92 14.82 19.47 2.06
CA ILE A 92 13.83 20.10 2.95
C ILE A 92 12.78 20.90 2.17
N GLU A 93 13.18 21.53 1.08
CA GLU A 93 12.26 22.27 0.20
C GLU A 93 11.19 21.32 -0.39
N ASN A 94 11.61 20.18 -0.93
CA ASN A 94 10.69 19.17 -1.45
C ASN A 94 9.79 18.59 -0.34
N ALA A 95 10.36 18.39 0.85
CA ALA A 95 9.59 17.88 2.00
C ALA A 95 8.51 18.87 2.44
N LEU A 96 8.81 20.17 2.51
CA LEU A 96 7.83 21.20 2.84
C LEU A 96 6.74 21.33 1.77
N ASN A 97 7.12 21.27 0.50
CA ASN A 97 6.17 21.28 -0.61
C ASN A 97 5.26 20.04 -0.57
N TYR A 98 5.83 18.86 -0.25
CA TYR A 98 5.05 17.63 -0.11
C TYR A 98 4.08 17.71 1.06
N LEU A 99 4.54 18.17 2.23
CA LEU A 99 3.70 18.42 3.39
C LEU A 99 2.56 19.38 3.05
N GLY A 100 2.86 20.48 2.35
CA GLY A 100 1.87 21.46 1.91
C GLY A 100 0.70 20.87 1.12
N ARG A 101 0.93 19.80 0.34
CA ARG A 101 -0.13 19.14 -0.46
C ARG A 101 -1.26 18.57 0.40
N TYR A 102 -0.95 18.10 1.60
CA TYR A 102 -1.96 17.66 2.56
C TYR A 102 -2.75 18.82 3.17
N PHE A 103 -2.13 19.99 3.25
CA PHE A 103 -2.66 21.20 3.90
C PHE A 103 -3.04 22.27 2.87
N GLU A 104 -3.78 21.91 1.82
CA GLU A 104 -4.32 22.85 0.83
C GLU A 104 -3.23 23.71 0.16
N HIS A 105 -2.08 23.13 -0.08
CA HIS A 105 -0.87 23.79 -0.61
C HIS A 105 -0.34 24.93 0.27
N TYR A 106 -0.54 24.82 1.59
CA TYR A 106 -0.01 25.81 2.53
C TYR A 106 1.51 25.91 2.45
N ASP A 107 2.01 27.14 2.41
CA ASP A 107 3.43 27.43 2.38
C ASP A 107 4.04 27.34 3.79
N PHE A 108 4.60 26.20 4.11
CA PHE A 108 5.29 25.96 5.38
C PHE A 108 6.68 26.63 5.47
N ALA A 109 7.27 27.08 4.33
CA ALA A 109 8.60 27.73 4.34
C ALA A 109 8.62 29.07 5.10
N ARG A 110 7.46 29.64 5.37
CA ARG A 110 7.30 30.86 6.19
C ARG A 110 7.53 30.66 7.68
N HIS A 111 7.63 29.40 8.15
CA HIS A 111 7.83 29.06 9.54
C HIS A 111 9.27 28.61 9.83
N PRO A 112 9.81 28.86 11.05
CA PRO A 112 11.11 28.34 11.43
C PRO A 112 11.14 26.81 11.42
N LEU A 113 12.09 26.21 10.74
CA LEU A 113 12.19 24.76 10.55
C LEU A 113 12.38 23.98 11.85
N ASP A 114 13.20 24.54 12.74
CA ASP A 114 13.61 23.86 13.98
C ASP A 114 12.75 24.26 15.20
N ALA A 115 11.68 25.04 14.97
CA ALA A 115 10.62 25.27 15.95
C ALA A 115 9.61 24.12 15.94
N PRO A 116 8.80 23.94 17.02
CA PRO A 116 7.68 23.01 17.03
C PRO A 116 6.76 23.21 15.83
N PHE A 117 6.12 22.13 15.38
CA PHE A 117 5.16 22.19 14.27
C PHE A 117 4.12 23.29 14.55
N PRO A 118 3.90 24.22 13.59
CA PRO A 118 3.04 25.38 13.83
C PRO A 118 1.59 24.99 14.07
N ASP A 119 0.89 25.77 14.89
CA ASP A 119 -0.57 25.68 14.96
C ASP A 119 -1.17 26.34 13.70
N ILE A 120 -1.72 25.53 12.84
CA ILE A 120 -2.30 25.94 11.55
C ILE A 120 -3.84 25.82 11.56
N GLY A 121 -4.44 25.72 12.76
CA GLY A 121 -5.90 25.65 12.91
C GLY A 121 -6.52 24.51 12.10
N ASP A 122 -7.58 24.84 11.35
CA ASP A 122 -8.40 23.86 10.60
C ASP A 122 -7.90 23.55 9.19
N LEU A 123 -6.71 24.02 8.81
CA LEU A 123 -6.14 23.69 7.49
C LEU A 123 -6.04 22.18 7.26
N GLY A 124 -6.40 21.76 6.04
CA GLY A 124 -6.37 20.35 5.60
C GLY A 124 -7.64 19.56 5.90
N GLN A 125 -8.70 20.20 6.41
CA GLN A 125 -9.97 19.51 6.70
C GLN A 125 -10.78 19.15 5.44
N ASN A 126 -10.50 19.80 4.31
CA ASN A 126 -11.34 19.69 3.11
C ASN A 126 -10.92 18.57 2.13
N SER A 127 -9.72 17.99 2.26
CA SER A 127 -9.25 16.96 1.30
C SER A 127 -8.63 15.72 1.93
N PHE A 128 -7.72 15.88 2.89
CA PHE A 128 -6.96 14.78 3.51
C PHE A 128 -7.15 14.74 5.04
N ARG A 129 -8.37 14.95 5.51
CA ARG A 129 -8.68 15.16 6.93
C ARG A 129 -8.05 14.13 7.86
N SER A 130 -8.22 12.85 7.58
CA SER A 130 -7.64 11.78 8.43
C SER A 130 -6.11 11.84 8.50
N THR A 131 -5.46 12.10 7.36
CA THR A 131 -4.00 12.24 7.29
C THR A 131 -3.53 13.50 8.00
N THR A 132 -4.18 14.64 7.79
CA THR A 132 -3.78 15.91 8.44
C THR A 132 -4.00 15.88 9.94
N ASP A 133 -5.08 15.27 10.41
CA ASP A 133 -5.33 15.08 11.85
C ASP A 133 -4.28 14.14 12.47
N ALA A 134 -3.88 13.08 11.78
CA ALA A 134 -2.82 12.18 12.22
C ALA A 134 -1.46 12.89 12.28
N ILE A 135 -1.10 13.69 11.27
CA ILE A 135 0.13 14.50 11.27
C ILE A 135 0.13 15.48 12.45
N LYS A 136 -0.93 16.27 12.63
CA LYS A 136 -1.06 17.25 13.73
C LYS A 136 -0.95 16.57 15.10
N ARG A 137 -1.63 15.44 15.28
CA ARG A 137 -1.58 14.66 16.52
C ARG A 137 -0.18 14.13 16.80
N SER A 138 0.45 13.44 15.83
CA SER A 138 1.80 12.91 15.96
C SER A 138 2.81 14.02 16.28
N ALA A 139 2.72 15.16 15.60
CA ALA A 139 3.58 16.31 15.84
C ALA A 139 3.48 16.82 17.27
N ARG A 140 2.26 16.90 17.85
CA ARG A 140 2.03 17.32 19.24
C ARG A 140 2.52 16.28 20.26
N GLU A 141 2.12 15.02 20.10
CA GLU A 141 2.45 13.94 21.05
C GLU A 141 3.96 13.70 21.15
N ARG A 142 4.66 13.78 20.02
CA ARG A 142 6.11 13.56 19.93
C ARG A 142 6.95 14.84 20.00
N ASN A 143 6.30 15.99 20.15
CA ASN A 143 6.94 17.32 20.17
C ASN A 143 7.89 17.54 18.97
N LEU A 144 7.43 17.22 17.76
CA LEU A 144 8.23 17.28 16.56
C LEU A 144 8.40 18.72 16.06
N THR A 145 9.58 19.01 15.51
CA THR A 145 9.82 20.26 14.78
C THR A 145 9.19 20.19 13.38
N LEU A 146 8.95 21.37 12.77
CA LEU A 146 8.46 21.43 11.38
C LEU A 146 9.35 20.64 10.42
N ARG A 147 10.67 20.71 10.58
CA ARG A 147 11.64 19.93 9.80
C ARG A 147 11.35 18.43 9.89
N GLN A 148 11.19 17.91 11.10
CA GLN A 148 10.93 16.50 11.34
C GLN A 148 9.59 16.06 10.72
N VAL A 149 8.54 16.84 10.93
CA VAL A 149 7.21 16.55 10.35
C VAL A 149 7.27 16.55 8.81
N ALA A 150 7.95 17.53 8.21
CA ALA A 150 8.05 17.61 6.76
C ALA A 150 8.81 16.41 6.17
N LEU A 151 9.94 16.03 6.78
CA LEU A 151 10.74 14.90 6.33
C LEU A 151 10.00 13.56 6.52
N GLU A 152 9.33 13.36 7.66
CA GLU A 152 8.50 12.17 7.89
C GLU A 152 7.34 12.07 6.91
N ALA A 153 6.67 13.17 6.60
CA ALA A 153 5.59 13.20 5.61
C ALA A 153 6.08 12.87 4.20
N ALA A 154 7.26 13.34 3.83
CA ALA A 154 7.84 13.13 2.49
C ALA A 154 8.56 11.79 2.32
N SER A 155 8.97 11.16 3.42
CA SER A 155 9.62 9.84 3.45
C SER A 155 9.07 9.01 4.61
N PRO A 156 7.81 8.55 4.52
CA PRO A 156 7.23 7.74 5.58
C PRO A 156 7.97 6.42 5.72
N ARG A 157 8.14 5.97 6.97
CA ARG A 157 8.75 4.66 7.21
C ARG A 157 7.83 3.57 6.68
N PRO A 158 8.34 2.65 5.86
CA PRO A 158 7.55 1.52 5.37
C PRO A 158 7.02 0.65 6.52
N VAL A 159 5.74 0.25 6.42
CA VAL A 159 5.08 -0.61 7.42
C VAL A 159 5.78 -1.96 7.57
N PHE A 160 6.29 -2.50 6.45
CA PHE A 160 7.01 -3.77 6.43
C PHE A 160 8.52 -3.52 6.40
N SER A 161 9.08 -3.29 7.60
CA SER A 161 10.52 -3.05 7.80
C SER A 161 11.06 -4.01 8.86
N GLY A 162 12.19 -4.67 8.59
CA GLY A 162 12.80 -5.61 9.51
C GLY A 162 13.68 -6.63 8.83
N THR A 163 13.98 -7.71 9.56
CA THR A 163 14.63 -8.90 8.99
C THR A 163 13.71 -9.57 7.96
N PRO A 164 14.23 -10.44 7.09
CA PRO A 164 13.40 -11.18 6.13
C PRO A 164 12.21 -11.89 6.79
N GLU A 165 12.42 -12.49 7.96
CA GLU A 165 11.40 -13.19 8.74
C GLU A 165 10.35 -12.21 9.25
N ALA A 166 10.75 -11.05 9.80
CA ALA A 166 9.84 -10.05 10.32
C ALA A 166 8.96 -9.44 9.22
N VAL A 167 9.54 -9.19 8.03
CA VAL A 167 8.76 -8.72 6.86
C VAL A 167 7.80 -9.81 6.40
N ALA A 168 8.23 -11.06 6.33
CA ALA A 168 7.36 -12.19 5.97
C ALA A 168 6.22 -12.38 6.99
N ASP A 169 6.49 -12.24 8.30
CA ASP A 169 5.48 -12.30 9.37
C ASP A 169 4.44 -11.18 9.20
N GLY A 170 4.88 -9.97 8.86
CA GLY A 170 3.99 -8.85 8.59
C GLY A 170 3.05 -9.11 7.42
N LEU A 171 3.61 -9.55 6.29
CA LEU A 171 2.83 -9.88 5.08
C LEU A 171 1.86 -11.04 5.36
N GLN A 172 2.33 -12.10 6.03
CA GLN A 172 1.48 -13.23 6.40
C GLN A 172 0.32 -12.79 7.29
N ARG A 173 0.56 -11.97 8.31
CA ARG A 173 -0.48 -11.45 9.20
C ARG A 173 -1.56 -10.67 8.45
N TRP A 174 -1.17 -9.85 7.46
CA TRP A 174 -2.13 -9.13 6.64
C TRP A 174 -2.94 -10.04 5.72
N PHE A 175 -2.29 -11.06 5.17
CA PHE A 175 -2.95 -12.07 4.32
C PHE A 175 -3.92 -12.92 5.14
N ASP A 176 -3.48 -13.50 6.25
CA ASP A 176 -4.30 -14.35 7.13
C ASP A 176 -5.42 -13.55 7.81
N GLY A 177 -5.20 -12.24 8.02
CA GLY A 177 -6.17 -11.32 8.62
C GLY A 177 -7.19 -10.74 7.65
N GLU A 178 -7.28 -11.24 6.41
CA GLU A 178 -8.22 -10.74 5.40
C GLU A 178 -8.07 -9.22 5.15
N ALA A 179 -6.83 -8.75 5.04
CA ALA A 179 -6.51 -7.37 4.68
C ALA A 179 -6.01 -7.26 3.22
N ALA A 180 -5.59 -8.38 2.63
CA ALA A 180 -5.12 -8.46 1.24
C ALA A 180 -5.20 -9.89 0.70
N ASP A 181 -5.48 -10.06 -0.59
CA ASP A 181 -5.28 -11.31 -1.34
C ASP A 181 -3.86 -11.39 -1.92
N GLY A 182 -3.10 -10.30 -1.89
CA GLY A 182 -1.74 -10.21 -2.39
C GLY A 182 -1.15 -8.82 -2.21
N PHE A 183 0.12 -8.67 -2.61
CA PHE A 183 0.87 -7.44 -2.39
C PHE A 183 1.55 -6.98 -3.67
N ILE A 184 1.59 -5.67 -3.89
CA ILE A 184 2.40 -5.02 -4.91
C ILE A 184 3.57 -4.35 -4.19
N ILE A 185 4.75 -4.96 -4.33
CA ILE A 185 5.95 -4.52 -3.63
C ILE A 185 6.58 -3.35 -4.39
N SER A 186 6.74 -2.24 -3.71
CA SER A 186 7.55 -1.12 -4.16
C SER A 186 8.81 -0.97 -3.32
N GLY A 187 9.91 -0.56 -3.95
CA GLY A 187 11.16 -0.33 -3.25
C GLY A 187 11.14 1.02 -2.53
N GLY A 188 11.34 1.03 -1.21
CA GLY A 188 11.59 2.24 -0.44
C GLY A 188 13.05 2.72 -0.54
N THR A 189 13.97 1.84 -0.96
CA THR A 189 15.40 2.12 -1.17
C THR A 189 15.83 1.55 -2.53
N PRO A 190 16.97 1.98 -3.11
CA PRO A 190 17.44 1.49 -4.41
C PRO A 190 17.51 -0.04 -4.55
N ASN A 191 17.85 -0.75 -3.48
CA ASN A 191 18.01 -2.22 -3.48
C ASN A 191 16.85 -2.97 -2.81
N ALA A 192 15.83 -2.26 -2.31
CA ALA A 192 14.76 -2.87 -1.50
C ALA A 192 14.03 -4.00 -2.23
N PHE A 193 13.74 -3.85 -3.52
CA PHE A 193 13.09 -4.89 -4.31
C PHE A 193 13.97 -6.12 -4.49
N GLY A 194 15.26 -5.94 -4.77
CA GLY A 194 16.24 -7.05 -4.83
C GLY A 194 16.33 -7.79 -3.50
N HIS A 195 16.51 -7.06 -2.39
CA HIS A 195 16.55 -7.65 -1.05
C HIS A 195 15.24 -8.41 -0.72
N PHE A 196 14.09 -7.89 -1.13
CA PHE A 196 12.82 -8.59 -0.96
C PHE A 196 12.79 -9.91 -1.72
N VAL A 197 13.15 -9.89 -3.00
CA VAL A 197 13.15 -11.09 -3.85
C VAL A 197 14.14 -12.13 -3.34
N ASP A 198 15.36 -11.72 -2.99
CA ASP A 198 16.44 -12.64 -2.64
C ASP A 198 16.33 -13.19 -1.20
N ARG A 199 15.65 -12.46 -0.30
CA ARG A 199 15.67 -12.78 1.13
C ARG A 199 14.29 -13.07 1.73
N VAL A 200 13.23 -12.35 1.33
CA VAL A 200 11.88 -12.55 1.86
C VAL A 200 11.09 -13.60 1.08
N VAL A 201 11.19 -13.58 -0.25
CA VAL A 201 10.49 -14.58 -1.09
C VAL A 201 10.85 -16.03 -0.71
N PRO A 202 12.11 -16.40 -0.45
CA PRO A 202 12.45 -17.74 0.00
C PRO A 202 11.77 -18.13 1.33
N VAL A 203 11.64 -17.18 2.27
CA VAL A 203 10.94 -17.42 3.55
C VAL A 203 9.45 -17.69 3.29
N LEU A 204 8.81 -16.88 2.45
CA LEU A 204 7.40 -17.09 2.07
C LEU A 204 7.18 -18.41 1.33
N GLN A 205 8.12 -18.82 0.48
CA GLN A 205 8.09 -20.11 -0.22
C GLN A 205 8.23 -21.29 0.74
N GLN A 206 9.15 -21.22 1.72
CA GLN A 206 9.31 -22.25 2.76
C GLN A 206 8.06 -22.42 3.61
N ARG A 207 7.31 -21.33 3.85
CA ARG A 207 6.03 -21.34 4.57
C ARG A 207 4.85 -21.80 3.69
N GLY A 208 5.04 -22.04 2.40
CA GLY A 208 3.97 -22.37 1.47
C GLY A 208 3.04 -21.19 1.11
N LEU A 209 3.44 -19.96 1.46
CA LEU A 209 2.66 -18.73 1.22
C LEU A 209 2.92 -18.13 -0.17
N PHE A 210 4.00 -18.50 -0.82
CA PHE A 210 4.33 -18.04 -2.15
C PHE A 210 4.72 -19.22 -3.06
N ARG A 211 4.35 -19.12 -4.33
CA ARG A 211 4.59 -20.19 -5.31
C ARG A 211 6.08 -20.45 -5.50
N GLN A 212 6.45 -21.72 -5.68
CA GLN A 212 7.78 -22.13 -6.10
C GLN A 212 7.89 -22.31 -7.63
N ALA A 213 6.75 -22.58 -8.28
CA ALA A 213 6.63 -22.70 -9.73
C ALA A 213 5.25 -22.22 -10.19
N TYR A 214 5.13 -21.86 -11.44
CA TYR A 214 3.84 -21.54 -12.04
C TYR A 214 3.11 -22.84 -12.43
N HIS A 215 1.79 -22.91 -12.11
CA HIS A 215 0.92 -24.06 -12.38
C HIS A 215 -0.16 -23.72 -13.41
N GLY A 216 0.13 -22.99 -14.42
CA GLY A 216 -0.81 -22.60 -15.45
C GLY A 216 -0.14 -21.78 -16.52
N ASP A 217 -0.87 -21.51 -17.59
CA ASP A 217 -0.34 -20.83 -18.77
C ASP A 217 -0.80 -19.36 -18.86
N THR A 218 -1.68 -18.94 -17.94
CA THR A 218 -2.27 -17.59 -17.98
C THR A 218 -2.17 -16.88 -16.66
N LEU A 219 -2.10 -15.54 -16.70
CA LEU A 219 -2.13 -14.70 -15.49
C LEU A 219 -3.40 -14.96 -14.66
N ARG A 220 -4.54 -15.21 -15.30
CA ARG A 220 -5.81 -15.49 -14.64
C ARG A 220 -5.73 -16.74 -13.76
N GLU A 221 -5.15 -17.81 -14.28
CA GLU A 221 -4.90 -19.04 -13.51
C GLU A 221 -3.93 -18.80 -12.35
N HIS A 222 -2.86 -18.02 -12.56
CA HIS A 222 -1.91 -17.68 -11.51
C HIS A 222 -2.52 -16.85 -10.37
N LEU A 223 -3.58 -16.09 -10.66
CA LEU A 223 -4.33 -15.32 -9.66
C LEU A 223 -5.50 -16.12 -9.05
N GLY A 224 -5.69 -17.38 -9.45
CA GLY A 224 -6.80 -18.21 -8.98
C GLY A 224 -8.19 -17.71 -9.42
N LEU A 225 -8.23 -16.97 -10.52
CA LEU A 225 -9.47 -16.39 -11.04
C LEU A 225 -10.11 -17.30 -12.09
N LYS A 226 -11.43 -17.44 -12.05
CA LYS A 226 -12.19 -18.22 -13.03
C LYS A 226 -12.07 -17.63 -14.43
N ARG A 227 -11.97 -18.49 -15.46
CA ARG A 227 -12.06 -18.05 -16.86
C ARG A 227 -13.49 -17.55 -17.14
N PRO A 228 -13.71 -16.30 -17.58
CA PRO A 228 -15.05 -15.80 -17.84
C PRO A 228 -15.70 -16.53 -19.00
N LEU A 229 -17.00 -16.81 -18.85
CA LEU A 229 -17.80 -17.43 -19.91
C LEU A 229 -17.86 -16.54 -21.16
N ASN A 230 -18.07 -17.17 -22.30
CA ASN A 230 -18.32 -16.43 -23.54
C ASN A 230 -19.78 -16.00 -23.59
N ARG A 231 -20.01 -14.69 -23.42
CA ARG A 231 -21.38 -14.13 -23.44
C ARG A 231 -22.11 -14.26 -24.80
N PHE A 232 -21.38 -14.63 -25.85
CA PHE A 232 -21.97 -14.81 -27.19
C PHE A 232 -22.27 -16.28 -27.57
N THR A 233 -22.01 -17.21 -26.66
CA THR A 233 -22.28 -18.65 -26.84
C THR A 233 -23.31 -19.20 -25.83
N GLN A 234 -24.06 -18.31 -25.18
CA GLN A 234 -25.21 -18.67 -24.36
C GLN A 234 -26.48 -18.62 -25.20
#